data_b5cdecfaf77f7b8f7dc0e644f7bf858b
#
_entry.id   b5cdecfaf77f7b8f7dc0e644f7bf858b
#
_cell.length_a   1.000
_cell.length_b   1.000
_cell.length_c   1.000
_cell.angle_alpha   90.00
_cell.angle_beta   90.00
_cell.angle_gamma   90.00
#
_symmetry.space_group_name_H-M   'P 1'
#
loop_
_entity.id
_entity.type
_entity.pdbx_description
1 polymer ?
#
loop_
_entity_poly.entity_id
_entity_poly.type
_entity_poly.pdbx_seq_one_letter_code
_entity_poly.pdbx_strand_id
1 'polypeptide(L)'
;MDYKFNEGELVQQLKEYIDATYDGHYSKNKFQSTEFIIDCGHGEGFALGNVLKYVQRYGKKNGKNRADLLKVLHYAIIALSVHDEEIEKRVLQSIDPAEGGDPYWVAKQKRKHGNHWPASSTPTNKAKY
;
A
#
# COMPACT_ATOMS: atom_id res chain seq x y z
N MET A 1 -22.49 14.41 6.77
CA MET A 1 -22.31 14.93 5.40
C MET A 1 -23.33 14.28 4.48
N ASP A 2 -24.01 15.08 3.71
CA ASP A 2 -25.04 14.61 2.77
C ASP A 2 -24.41 14.36 1.39
N TYR A 3 -23.97 13.14 1.18
CA TYR A 3 -23.27 12.75 -0.04
C TYR A 3 -24.23 12.46 -1.19
N LYS A 4 -23.92 12.91 -2.39
CA LYS A 4 -24.76 12.72 -3.58
C LYS A 4 -24.68 11.32 -4.19
N PHE A 5 -23.58 10.61 -4.02
CA PHE A 5 -23.29 9.32 -4.65
C PHE A 5 -23.08 8.20 -3.64
N ASN A 6 -23.63 8.36 -2.44
CA ASN A 6 -23.51 7.38 -1.37
C ASN A 6 -22.05 7.07 -0.96
N GLU A 7 -21.17 8.08 -1.08
CA GLU A 7 -19.73 7.90 -0.86
C GLU A 7 -19.40 7.37 0.52
N GLY A 8 -20.09 7.82 1.55
CA GLY A 8 -19.84 7.39 2.93
C GLY A 8 -20.03 5.89 3.11
N GLU A 9 -21.13 5.33 2.59
CA GLU A 9 -21.41 3.90 2.66
C GLU A 9 -20.48 3.09 1.75
N LEU A 10 -20.23 3.60 0.54
CA LEU A 10 -19.35 2.92 -0.42
C LEU A 10 -17.90 2.87 0.08
N VAL A 11 -17.41 3.90 0.74
CA VAL A 11 -16.09 3.89 1.38
C VAL A 11 -16.04 2.83 2.50
N GLN A 12 -17.10 2.72 3.30
CA GLN A 12 -17.19 1.69 4.33
C GLN A 12 -17.19 0.28 3.73
N GLN A 13 -17.94 0.07 2.65
CA GLN A 13 -17.96 -1.21 1.93
C GLN A 13 -16.61 -1.55 1.31
N LEU A 14 -15.89 -0.53 0.80
CA LEU A 14 -14.52 -0.71 0.32
C LEU A 14 -13.59 -1.15 1.44
N LYS A 15 -13.70 -0.53 2.62
CA LYS A 15 -12.92 -0.94 3.79
C LYS A 15 -13.19 -2.39 4.17
N GLU A 16 -14.45 -2.81 4.22
CA GLU A 16 -14.83 -4.19 4.50
C GLU A 16 -14.28 -5.17 3.46
N TYR A 17 -14.32 -4.79 2.19
CA TYR A 17 -13.72 -5.58 1.12
C TYR A 17 -12.20 -5.73 1.31
N ILE A 18 -11.52 -4.64 1.62
CA ILE A 18 -10.07 -4.66 1.87
C ILE A 18 -9.75 -5.54 3.08
N ASP A 19 -10.48 -5.38 4.18
CA ASP A 19 -10.31 -6.20 5.38
C ASP A 19 -10.44 -7.70 5.06
N ALA A 20 -11.42 -8.06 4.24
CA ALA A 20 -11.61 -9.44 3.79
C ALA A 20 -10.45 -9.96 2.94
N THR A 21 -9.75 -9.10 2.19
CA THR A 21 -8.56 -9.53 1.41
C THR A 21 -7.37 -9.87 2.30
N TYR A 22 -7.32 -9.36 3.53
CA TYR A 22 -6.26 -9.68 4.49
C TYR A 22 -6.51 -10.97 5.25
N ASP A 23 -7.73 -11.53 5.18
CA ASP A 23 -8.07 -12.79 5.82
C ASP A 23 -7.65 -13.98 4.93
N GLY A 24 -6.82 -14.89 5.47
CA GLY A 24 -6.44 -16.14 4.83
C GLY A 24 -4.96 -16.23 4.41
N HIS A 25 -4.50 -17.47 4.20
CA HIS A 25 -3.11 -17.76 3.90
C HIS A 25 -2.63 -17.22 2.55
N TYR A 26 -3.52 -17.15 1.56
CA TYR A 26 -3.19 -16.64 0.23
C TYR A 26 -2.87 -15.14 0.25
N SER A 27 -3.52 -14.38 1.11
CA SER A 27 -3.33 -12.94 1.21
C SER A 27 -1.92 -12.57 1.71
N LYS A 28 -1.35 -13.33 2.63
CA LYS A 28 0.00 -13.08 3.15
C LYS A 28 1.04 -13.08 2.02
N ASN A 29 1.03 -14.10 1.17
CA ASN A 29 1.97 -14.21 0.05
C ASN A 29 1.77 -13.10 -0.98
N LYS A 30 0.52 -12.76 -1.27
CA LYS A 30 0.18 -11.69 -2.20
C LYS A 30 0.70 -10.34 -1.71
N PHE A 31 0.49 -10.00 -0.44
CA PHE A 31 0.94 -8.73 0.10
C PHE A 31 2.45 -8.68 0.30
N GLN A 32 3.09 -9.78 0.66
CA GLN A 32 4.55 -9.88 0.70
C GLN A 32 5.15 -9.63 -0.68
N SER A 33 4.58 -10.20 -1.73
CA SER A 33 5.02 -9.98 -3.11
C SER A 33 4.82 -8.52 -3.53
N THR A 34 3.71 -7.91 -3.17
CA THR A 34 3.43 -6.50 -3.45
C THR A 34 4.43 -5.59 -2.73
N GLU A 35 4.70 -5.84 -1.45
CA GLU A 35 5.71 -5.09 -0.69
C GLU A 35 7.09 -5.20 -1.33
N PHE A 36 7.48 -6.40 -1.75
CA PHE A 36 8.74 -6.64 -2.44
C PHE A 36 8.84 -5.84 -3.75
N ILE A 37 7.78 -5.84 -4.56
CA ILE A 37 7.71 -5.07 -5.81
C ILE A 37 7.87 -3.58 -5.53
N ILE A 38 7.20 -3.07 -4.49
CA ILE A 38 7.29 -1.67 -4.07
C ILE A 38 8.71 -1.34 -3.61
N ASP A 39 9.31 -2.19 -2.81
CA ASP A 39 10.67 -2.00 -2.29
C ASP A 39 11.72 -2.01 -3.42
N CYS A 40 11.46 -2.74 -4.50
CA CYS A 40 12.31 -2.75 -5.70
C CYS A 40 12.14 -1.50 -6.59
N GLY A 41 11.23 -0.58 -6.25
CA GLY A 41 11.00 0.64 -7.02
C GLY A 41 9.96 0.51 -8.13
N HIS A 42 9.20 -0.57 -8.18
CA HIS A 42 8.19 -0.82 -9.21
C HIS A 42 6.74 -0.64 -8.72
N GLY A 43 6.55 -0.06 -7.54
CA GLY A 43 5.24 0.06 -6.91
C GLY A 43 4.24 0.89 -7.70
N GLU A 44 4.64 2.03 -8.25
CA GLU A 44 3.78 2.90 -9.06
C GLU A 44 3.26 2.17 -10.30
N GLY A 45 4.16 1.64 -11.10
CA GLY A 45 3.80 0.89 -12.31
C GLY A 45 2.94 -0.34 -12.03
N PHE A 46 3.26 -1.07 -10.97
CA PHE A 46 2.49 -2.21 -10.52
C PHE A 46 1.06 -1.82 -10.13
N ALA A 47 0.91 -0.82 -9.27
CA ALA A 47 -0.40 -0.40 -8.76
C ALA A 47 -1.27 0.19 -9.86
N LEU A 48 -0.74 1.12 -10.65
CA LEU A 48 -1.47 1.74 -11.77
C LEU A 48 -1.77 0.74 -12.87
N GLY A 49 -0.86 -0.19 -13.15
CA GLY A 49 -1.08 -1.27 -14.11
C GLY A 49 -2.26 -2.16 -13.71
N ASN A 50 -2.39 -2.46 -12.42
CA ASN A 50 -3.55 -3.22 -11.92
C ASN A 50 -4.85 -2.40 -11.96
N VAL A 51 -4.80 -1.10 -11.69
CA VAL A 51 -5.96 -0.21 -11.89
C VAL A 51 -6.45 -0.31 -13.34
N LEU A 52 -5.56 -0.16 -14.30
CA LEU A 52 -5.89 -0.24 -15.73
C LEU A 52 -6.41 -1.63 -16.11
N LYS A 53 -5.80 -2.69 -15.58
CA LYS A 53 -6.21 -4.07 -15.82
C LYS A 53 -7.67 -4.29 -15.42
N TYR A 54 -8.07 -3.86 -14.25
CA TYR A 54 -9.43 -4.08 -13.75
C TYR A 54 -10.46 -3.13 -14.36
N VAL A 55 -10.07 -1.90 -14.69
CA VAL A 55 -10.94 -0.97 -15.44
C VAL A 55 -11.32 -1.57 -16.80
N GLN A 56 -10.34 -2.06 -17.57
CA GLN A 56 -10.61 -2.62 -18.89
C GLN A 56 -11.30 -4.00 -18.82
N ARG A 57 -11.14 -4.73 -17.71
CA ARG A 57 -11.80 -6.02 -17.49
C ARG A 57 -13.29 -5.88 -17.19
N TYR A 58 -13.69 -4.79 -16.56
CA TYR A 58 -15.08 -4.51 -16.20
C TYR A 58 -15.96 -4.53 -17.46
N GLY A 59 -17.02 -5.33 -17.43
CA GLY A 59 -17.91 -5.53 -18.56
C GLY A 59 -17.50 -6.61 -19.56
N LYS A 60 -16.28 -7.17 -19.43
CA LYS A 60 -15.75 -8.20 -20.35
C LYS A 60 -15.77 -9.58 -19.73
N LYS A 61 -15.02 -9.78 -18.65
CA LYS A 61 -14.97 -11.05 -17.95
C LYS A 61 -16.01 -11.08 -16.82
N ASN A 62 -16.92 -12.04 -16.87
CA ASN A 62 -18.05 -12.16 -15.94
C ASN A 62 -19.00 -10.93 -15.94
N GLY A 63 -19.12 -10.26 -17.09
CA GLY A 63 -19.98 -9.09 -17.24
C GLY A 63 -19.52 -7.89 -16.45
N LYS A 64 -20.47 -7.05 -16.04
CA LYS A 64 -20.21 -5.87 -15.19
C LYS A 64 -20.05 -6.29 -13.73
N ASN A 65 -18.91 -6.87 -13.42
CA ASN A 65 -18.62 -7.41 -12.09
C ASN A 65 -18.20 -6.29 -11.13
N ARG A 66 -18.99 -6.07 -10.10
CA ARG A 66 -18.72 -5.06 -9.05
C ARG A 66 -17.35 -5.25 -8.38
N ALA A 67 -16.89 -6.51 -8.26
CA ALA A 67 -15.59 -6.81 -7.69
C ALA A 67 -14.43 -6.20 -8.49
N ASP A 68 -14.55 -6.06 -9.80
CA ASP A 68 -13.54 -5.38 -10.62
C ASP A 68 -13.39 -3.91 -10.24
N LEU A 69 -14.50 -3.22 -9.94
CA LEU A 69 -14.47 -1.83 -9.48
C LEU A 69 -13.86 -1.70 -8.08
N LEU A 70 -14.15 -2.63 -7.19
CA LEU A 70 -13.53 -2.66 -5.85
C LEU A 70 -12.00 -2.89 -5.94
N LYS A 71 -11.57 -3.73 -6.87
CA LYS A 71 -10.13 -3.95 -7.13
C LYS A 71 -9.46 -2.70 -7.69
N VAL A 72 -10.13 -1.98 -8.60
CA VAL A 72 -9.65 -0.67 -9.08
C VAL A 72 -9.39 0.27 -7.91
N LEU A 73 -10.36 0.39 -7.00
CA LEU A 73 -10.26 1.27 -5.84
C LEU A 73 -9.14 0.83 -4.88
N HIS A 74 -9.01 -0.47 -4.62
CA HIS A 74 -7.97 -1.00 -3.75
C HIS A 74 -6.57 -0.74 -4.32
N TYR A 75 -6.34 -1.00 -5.60
CA TYR A 75 -5.05 -0.71 -6.24
C TYR A 75 -4.77 0.79 -6.34
N ALA A 76 -5.81 1.63 -6.48
CA ALA A 76 -5.65 3.08 -6.40
C ALA A 76 -5.18 3.54 -5.00
N ILE A 77 -5.68 2.91 -3.94
CA ILE A 77 -5.20 3.15 -2.58
C ILE A 77 -3.72 2.76 -2.45
N ILE A 78 -3.33 1.62 -3.00
CA ILE A 78 -1.93 1.17 -3.00
C ILE A 78 -1.05 2.19 -3.76
N ALA A 79 -1.51 2.69 -4.90
CA ALA A 79 -0.81 3.73 -5.65
C ALA A 79 -0.65 5.01 -4.83
N LEU A 80 -1.68 5.42 -4.10
CA LEU A 80 -1.65 6.57 -3.21
C LEU A 80 -0.62 6.37 -2.07
N SER A 81 -0.59 5.19 -1.48
CA SER A 81 0.39 4.82 -0.46
C SER A 81 1.83 4.89 -0.99
N VAL A 82 2.07 4.38 -2.19
CA VAL A 82 3.38 4.46 -2.86
C VAL A 82 3.79 5.92 -3.11
N HIS A 83 2.86 6.74 -3.59
CA HIS A 83 3.08 8.17 -3.80
C HIS A 83 3.52 8.86 -2.52
N ASP A 84 2.79 8.64 -1.43
CA ASP A 84 3.07 9.27 -0.14
C ASP A 84 4.43 8.82 0.41
N GLU A 85 4.78 7.54 0.29
CA GLU A 85 6.09 7.03 0.69
C GLU A 85 7.24 7.66 -0.10
N GLU A 86 7.08 7.84 -1.40
CA GLU A 86 8.10 8.47 -2.25
C GLU A 86 8.34 9.92 -1.88
N ILE A 87 7.28 10.69 -1.62
CA ILE A 87 7.39 12.07 -1.17
C ILE A 87 8.10 12.13 0.17
N GLU A 88 7.71 11.30 1.13
CA GLU A 88 8.32 11.23 2.46
C GLU A 88 9.81 10.84 2.36
N LYS A 89 10.15 9.87 1.52
CA LYS A 89 11.53 9.46 1.27
C LYS A 89 12.37 10.62 0.74
N ARG A 90 11.86 11.40 -0.22
CA ARG A 90 12.55 12.58 -0.74
C ARG A 90 12.77 13.63 0.34
N VAL A 91 11.78 13.90 1.15
CA VAL A 91 11.87 14.85 2.26
C VAL A 91 12.93 14.41 3.27
N LEU A 92 12.92 13.14 3.68
CA LEU A 92 13.87 12.60 4.64
C LEU A 92 15.31 12.53 4.10
N GLN A 93 15.48 12.28 2.81
CA GLN A 93 16.79 12.31 2.15
C GLN A 93 17.37 13.72 2.01
N SER A 94 16.53 14.75 2.01
CA SER A 94 16.96 16.16 1.96
C SER A 94 17.40 16.68 3.32
N ILE A 95 17.13 15.97 4.41
CA ILE A 95 17.56 16.32 5.76
C ILE A 95 19.03 15.89 5.93
N ASP A 96 19.89 16.84 6.35
CA ASP A 96 21.30 16.55 6.63
C ASP A 96 21.40 15.55 7.78
N PRO A 97 22.07 14.39 7.61
CA PRO A 97 22.30 13.44 8.69
C PRO A 97 23.01 14.05 9.92
N ALA A 98 23.82 15.12 9.72
CA ALA A 98 24.49 15.85 10.81
C ALA A 98 23.53 16.62 11.71
N GLU A 99 22.29 16.88 11.26
CA GLU A 99 21.23 17.55 12.05
C GLU A 99 20.36 16.58 12.85
N GLY A 100 20.72 15.30 12.92
CA GLY A 100 20.05 14.31 13.76
C GLY A 100 18.77 13.69 13.19
N GLY A 101 18.57 13.77 11.86
CA GLY A 101 17.48 13.07 11.17
C GLY A 101 17.67 11.56 11.18
N ASP A 102 16.63 10.80 11.54
CA ASP A 102 16.64 9.35 11.40
C ASP A 102 16.74 8.95 9.92
N PRO A 103 17.45 7.85 9.60
CA PRO A 103 17.37 7.27 8.24
C PRO A 103 15.93 6.98 7.84
N TYR A 104 15.65 7.08 6.54
CA TYR A 104 14.29 6.85 6.01
C TYR A 104 13.65 5.55 6.52
N TRP A 105 14.40 4.46 6.52
CA TRP A 105 13.88 3.16 6.96
C TRP A 105 13.51 3.14 8.45
N VAL A 106 14.23 3.87 9.31
CA VAL A 106 13.91 4.01 10.73
C VAL A 106 12.63 4.81 10.90
N ALA A 107 12.49 5.95 10.20
CA ALA A 107 11.28 6.76 10.23
C ALA A 107 10.06 5.98 9.75
N LYS A 108 10.20 5.17 8.70
CA LYS A 108 9.17 4.27 8.19
C LYS A 108 8.73 3.26 9.24
N GLN A 109 9.67 2.67 9.97
CA GLN A 109 9.37 1.69 11.02
C GLN A 109 8.69 2.33 12.22
N LYS A 110 9.16 3.50 12.66
CA LYS A 110 8.52 4.26 13.73
C LYS A 110 7.07 4.59 13.42
N ARG A 111 6.76 4.94 12.17
CA ARG A 111 5.40 5.21 11.73
C ARG A 111 4.52 3.96 11.73
N LYS A 112 5.05 2.80 11.32
CA LYS A 112 4.32 1.53 11.31
C LYS A 112 4.05 0.98 12.71
N HIS A 113 4.98 1.18 13.65
CA HIS A 113 4.98 0.51 14.96
C HIS A 113 4.84 1.48 16.13
N GLY A 114 4.72 2.78 15.87
CA GLY A 114 4.70 3.80 16.93
C GLY A 114 6.03 3.88 17.69
N ASN A 115 6.00 4.47 18.90
CA ASN A 115 7.18 4.59 19.74
C ASN A 115 7.58 3.29 20.46
N HIS A 116 6.89 2.18 20.18
CA HIS A 116 7.12 0.87 20.78
C HIS A 116 8.02 -0.01 19.92
N TRP A 117 8.99 0.59 19.24
CA TRP A 117 10.01 -0.16 18.54
C TRP A 117 10.85 -0.96 19.53
N PRO A 118 10.84 -2.32 19.49
CA PRO A 118 11.67 -3.09 20.39
C PRO A 118 13.15 -2.82 20.10
N ALA A 119 13.92 -2.49 21.12
CA ALA A 119 15.36 -2.21 21.00
C ALA A 119 16.15 -3.40 20.40
N SER A 120 15.59 -4.60 20.39
CA SER A 120 16.17 -5.82 19.81
C SER A 120 15.91 -5.99 18.31
N SER A 121 15.12 -5.13 17.69
CA SER A 121 14.79 -5.21 16.26
C SER A 121 15.65 -4.31 15.40
N THR A 122 16.93 -4.13 15.73
CA THR A 122 17.89 -3.71 14.71
C THR A 122 17.75 -4.72 13.55
N PRO A 123 17.51 -4.26 12.33
CA PRO A 123 17.54 -5.16 11.20
C PRO A 123 18.96 -5.73 11.16
N THR A 124 19.10 -6.93 11.69
CA THR A 124 20.25 -7.72 11.34
C THR A 124 20.12 -7.93 9.85
N ASN A 125 21.07 -7.39 9.12
CA ASN A 125 21.24 -7.61 7.69
C ASN A 125 21.61 -9.08 7.48
N LYS A 126 20.74 -9.98 7.90
CA LYS A 126 20.80 -11.38 7.55
C LYS A 126 19.95 -11.50 6.30
N ALA A 127 20.59 -11.19 5.17
CA ALA A 127 20.19 -11.73 3.91
C ALA A 127 20.20 -13.26 4.09
N LYS A 128 19.07 -13.81 4.42
CA LYS A 128 18.85 -15.26 4.29
C LYS A 128 18.40 -15.49 2.85
N TYR A 129 19.34 -15.91 2.08
CA TYR A 129 19.05 -16.52 0.79
C TYR A 129 18.34 -17.85 1.03
#